data_d200a75572e639c6dead156c43fc7c91
#
_entry.id   d200a75572e639c6dead156c43fc7c91
#
_cell.length_a   1.000
_cell.length_b   1.000
_cell.length_c   1.000
_cell.angle_alpha   90.00
_cell.angle_beta   90.00
_cell.angle_gamma   90.00
#
_symmetry.space_group_name_H-M   'P 1'
#
loop_
_entity.id
_entity.type
_entity.pdbx_description
1 polymer ?
#
loop_
_entity_poly.entity_id
_entity_poly.type
_entity_poly.pdbx_seq_one_letter_code
_entity_poly.pdbx_strand_id
1 'polypeptide(L)'
;MASAVISSSEFVDGDSTMRNVVVVDGFRTPLCKEGTDFRETDAEVLGAWVVREIITRLHRWNLPLTTIDCVLGSNVATPMHAVNPTRVAAVTGGLPATIPADTVAGKNCGSGVTALYYSSLRIRSGDADTVLAIGMEAMSRIPLVYDRTVADLLLHYGKARTFRERTAGVVALIPKLLNLKRYPPRVGLISGLTDPMCDLVMGLTAENISKDPALDITREDQDAFAVRSHRNAARAWKNGLFADEVVPMYVPERSAYVARDNGIREDASAQTFRDVKPVFDRHNG
;
A
#
# COMPACT_ATOMS: atom_id res chain seq x y z
N MET A 1 -3.71 -4.96 3.40
CA MET A 1 -2.66 -5.47 2.48
C MET A 1 -2.50 -6.94 2.75
N ALA A 2 -2.43 -7.74 1.70
CA ALA A 2 -2.28 -9.18 1.82
C ALA A 2 -0.80 -9.57 1.76
N SER A 3 -0.40 -10.56 2.54
CA SER A 3 0.85 -11.26 2.40
C SER A 3 0.56 -12.72 2.08
N ALA A 4 1.43 -13.33 1.29
CA ALA A 4 1.36 -14.73 0.94
C ALA A 4 2.71 -15.40 1.13
N VAL A 5 2.71 -16.60 1.67
CA VAL A 5 3.87 -17.48 1.68
C VAL A 5 3.76 -18.40 0.49
N ILE A 6 4.78 -18.39 -0.36
CA ILE A 6 4.83 -19.17 -1.59
C ILE A 6 5.98 -20.17 -1.44
N SER A 7 5.69 -21.45 -1.66
CA SER A 7 6.67 -22.53 -1.52
C SER A 7 6.65 -23.46 -2.73
N SER A 8 7.70 -24.27 -2.92
CA SER A 8 7.76 -25.31 -3.94
C SER A 8 7.03 -26.56 -3.46
N SER A 9 6.35 -27.29 -4.37
CA SER A 9 5.89 -28.66 -4.15
C SER A 9 6.63 -29.60 -5.10
N GLU A 10 7.10 -30.73 -4.59
CA GLU A 10 7.72 -31.80 -5.41
C GLU A 10 6.66 -32.60 -6.14
N PHE A 11 5.98 -31.98 -7.13
CA PHE A 11 5.27 -32.77 -8.17
C PHE A 11 6.12 -32.71 -9.42
N VAL A 12 6.91 -33.79 -9.62
CA VAL A 12 7.70 -33.95 -10.82
C VAL A 12 6.81 -34.63 -11.87
N ASP A 13 6.24 -33.81 -12.76
CA ASP A 13 5.81 -34.32 -14.05
C ASP A 13 7.00 -34.25 -15.02
N GLY A 14 7.32 -35.35 -15.64
CA GLY A 14 8.62 -35.71 -16.21
C GLY A 14 9.13 -34.96 -17.43
N ASP A 15 8.82 -33.68 -17.66
CA ASP A 15 9.39 -32.90 -18.78
C ASP A 15 9.51 -31.38 -18.61
N SER A 16 9.34 -30.82 -17.43
CA SER A 16 9.63 -29.40 -17.19
C SER A 16 10.76 -29.25 -16.18
N THR A 17 11.83 -28.58 -16.57
CA THR A 17 12.97 -28.20 -15.72
C THR A 17 12.58 -27.17 -14.66
N MET A 18 11.33 -26.69 -14.67
CA MET A 18 10.85 -25.66 -13.76
C MET A 18 10.01 -26.24 -12.63
N ARG A 19 10.29 -25.78 -11.40
CA ARG A 19 9.56 -26.19 -10.19
C ARG A 19 8.12 -25.67 -10.21
N ASN A 20 7.19 -26.45 -9.66
CA ASN A 20 5.84 -25.99 -9.38
C ASN A 20 5.84 -25.04 -8.19
N VAL A 21 4.97 -24.03 -8.23
CA VAL A 21 4.84 -23.01 -7.19
C VAL A 21 3.45 -23.06 -6.60
N VAL A 22 3.36 -23.09 -5.27
CA VAL A 22 2.09 -23.08 -4.54
C VAL A 22 2.05 -21.93 -3.56
N VAL A 23 0.86 -21.41 -3.28
CA VAL A 23 0.62 -20.47 -2.20
C VAL A 23 0.23 -21.26 -0.97
N VAL A 24 1.03 -21.17 0.09
CA VAL A 24 0.85 -21.94 1.33
C VAL A 24 -0.13 -21.23 2.26
N ASP A 25 -0.01 -19.91 2.40
CA ASP A 25 -0.84 -19.11 3.30
C ASP A 25 -0.95 -17.68 2.79
N GLY A 26 -1.98 -16.95 3.27
CA GLY A 26 -2.20 -15.55 2.93
C GLY A 26 -3.06 -14.86 3.99
N PHE A 27 -2.56 -13.71 4.48
CA PHE A 27 -3.26 -12.92 5.49
C PHE A 27 -2.89 -11.44 5.37
N ARG A 28 -3.60 -10.58 6.10
CA ARG A 28 -3.45 -9.13 6.00
C ARG A 28 -3.83 -8.42 7.29
N THR A 29 -3.40 -7.18 7.43
CA THR A 29 -3.99 -6.25 8.39
C THR A 29 -5.41 -5.86 7.94
N PRO A 30 -6.25 -5.28 8.82
CA PRO A 30 -7.45 -4.58 8.38
C PRO A 30 -7.14 -3.54 7.31
N LEU A 31 -8.07 -3.35 6.37
CA LEU A 31 -8.01 -2.29 5.36
C LEU A 31 -8.75 -1.06 5.90
N CYS A 32 -8.00 -0.01 6.19
CA CYS A 32 -8.53 1.23 6.73
C CYS A 32 -8.48 2.37 5.71
N LYS A 33 -9.50 3.21 5.70
CA LYS A 33 -9.53 4.42 4.89
C LYS A 33 -8.38 5.35 5.27
N GLU A 34 -7.86 6.05 4.29
CA GLU A 34 -6.92 7.15 4.50
C GLU A 34 -7.47 8.14 5.56
N GLY A 35 -6.59 8.64 6.42
CA GLY A 35 -6.94 9.58 7.49
C GLY A 35 -7.67 8.97 8.70
N THR A 36 -7.84 7.63 8.77
CA THR A 36 -8.58 6.97 9.85
C THR A 36 -7.68 6.16 10.79
N ASP A 37 -8.02 4.90 11.05
CA ASP A 37 -7.44 4.08 12.13
C ASP A 37 -5.92 3.93 12.08
N PHE A 38 -5.33 3.86 10.89
CA PHE A 38 -3.88 3.77 10.68
C PHE A 38 -3.23 5.09 10.22
N ARG A 39 -3.86 6.22 10.53
CA ARG A 39 -3.42 7.54 10.08
C ARG A 39 -1.94 7.83 10.43
N GLU A 40 -1.50 7.46 11.62
CA GLU A 40 -0.14 7.72 12.11
C GLU A 40 0.80 6.52 11.91
N THR A 41 0.34 5.44 11.25
CA THR A 41 1.10 4.21 11.07
C THR A 41 1.81 4.23 9.71
N ASP A 42 3.14 4.09 9.71
CA ASP A 42 3.94 4.03 8.50
C ASP A 42 3.82 2.67 7.79
N ALA A 43 4.11 2.63 6.49
CA ALA A 43 3.92 1.44 5.66
C ALA A 43 4.75 0.25 6.15
N GLU A 44 6.02 0.48 6.51
CA GLU A 44 6.91 -0.56 7.03
C GLU A 44 6.47 -1.10 8.40
N VAL A 45 5.75 -0.31 9.20
CA VAL A 45 5.17 -0.77 10.47
C VAL A 45 4.00 -1.72 10.20
N LEU A 46 3.15 -1.42 9.20
CA LEU A 46 2.10 -2.35 8.75
C LEU A 46 2.72 -3.65 8.23
N GLY A 47 3.79 -3.56 7.44
CA GLY A 47 4.55 -4.70 6.96
C GLY A 47 5.17 -5.53 8.09
N ALA A 48 5.77 -4.87 9.08
CA ALA A 48 6.36 -5.54 10.25
C ALA A 48 5.32 -6.31 11.07
N TRP A 49 4.09 -5.80 11.16
CA TRP A 49 3.01 -6.49 11.85
C TRP A 49 2.65 -7.82 11.17
N VAL A 50 2.58 -7.81 9.84
CA VAL A 50 2.36 -9.02 9.05
C VAL A 50 3.54 -10.00 9.17
N VAL A 51 4.77 -9.50 9.20
CA VAL A 51 5.96 -10.34 9.43
C VAL A 51 5.91 -11.00 10.81
N ARG A 52 5.46 -10.33 11.86
CA ARG A 52 5.26 -10.94 13.19
C ARG A 52 4.22 -12.07 13.16
N GLU A 53 3.16 -11.89 12.39
CA GLU A 53 2.14 -12.94 12.26
C GLU A 53 2.69 -14.17 11.54
N ILE A 54 3.48 -14.02 10.44
CA ILE A 54 4.06 -15.20 9.80
C ILE A 54 5.04 -15.93 10.73
N ILE A 55 5.81 -15.20 11.53
CA ILE A 55 6.68 -15.82 12.55
C ILE A 55 5.83 -16.63 13.54
N THR A 56 4.71 -16.09 14.00
CA THR A 56 3.79 -16.79 14.89
C THR A 56 3.23 -18.06 14.24
N ARG A 57 2.87 -18.00 12.94
CA ARG A 57 2.38 -19.16 12.19
C ARG A 57 3.46 -20.20 11.96
N LEU A 58 4.67 -19.80 11.61
CA LEU A 58 5.82 -20.71 11.49
C LEU A 58 6.07 -21.48 12.81
N HIS A 59 6.01 -20.79 13.94
CA HIS A 59 6.15 -21.44 15.25
C HIS A 59 5.02 -22.46 15.50
N ARG A 60 3.77 -22.13 15.15
CA ARG A 60 2.64 -23.07 15.25
C ARG A 60 2.79 -24.29 14.35
N TRP A 61 3.41 -24.12 13.19
CA TRP A 61 3.73 -25.20 12.26
C TRP A 61 5.02 -25.96 12.60
N ASN A 62 5.69 -25.55 13.68
CA ASN A 62 6.98 -26.09 14.11
C ASN A 62 8.09 -25.96 13.03
N LEU A 63 8.06 -24.85 12.30
CA LEU A 63 9.03 -24.52 11.25
C LEU A 63 9.99 -23.42 11.75
N PRO A 64 11.31 -23.53 11.45
CA PRO A 64 12.28 -22.50 11.78
C PRO A 64 12.12 -21.27 10.91
N LEU A 65 12.57 -20.10 11.38
CA LEU A 65 12.52 -18.85 10.60
C LEU A 65 13.35 -18.91 9.32
N THR A 66 14.38 -19.78 9.31
CA THR A 66 15.22 -20.06 8.12
C THR A 66 14.48 -20.82 7.02
N THR A 67 13.23 -21.24 7.24
CA THR A 67 12.36 -21.73 6.18
C THR A 67 12.08 -20.65 5.13
N ILE A 68 12.15 -19.36 5.50
CA ILE A 68 12.00 -18.24 4.56
C ILE A 68 13.39 -17.91 4.00
N ASP A 69 13.59 -18.15 2.70
CA ASP A 69 14.85 -17.84 2.02
C ASP A 69 14.99 -16.35 1.73
N CYS A 70 13.90 -15.69 1.35
CA CYS A 70 13.90 -14.24 1.09
C CYS A 70 12.51 -13.63 1.24
N VAL A 71 12.48 -12.30 1.37
CA VAL A 71 11.27 -11.48 1.41
C VAL A 71 11.21 -10.60 0.17
N LEU A 72 10.14 -10.68 -0.61
CA LEU A 72 9.86 -9.76 -1.70
C LEU A 72 8.66 -8.90 -1.34
N GLY A 73 8.92 -7.63 -1.09
CA GLY A 73 7.88 -6.69 -0.71
C GLY A 73 7.48 -5.75 -1.85
N SER A 74 6.38 -5.06 -1.67
CA SER A 74 5.93 -4.01 -2.56
C SER A 74 5.43 -2.81 -1.79
N ASN A 75 5.75 -1.63 -2.31
CA ASN A 75 5.26 -0.35 -1.82
C ASN A 75 5.26 0.64 -2.98
N VAL A 76 4.22 1.47 -3.10
CA VAL A 76 4.09 2.45 -4.17
C VAL A 76 4.67 3.79 -3.74
N ALA A 77 4.20 4.31 -2.62
CA ALA A 77 4.68 5.57 -2.05
C ALA A 77 5.80 5.29 -1.05
N THR A 78 7.00 5.00 -1.58
CA THR A 78 8.15 4.63 -0.76
C THR A 78 8.49 5.72 0.26
N PRO A 79 8.50 5.39 1.57
CA PRO A 79 8.84 6.34 2.61
C PRO A 79 10.27 6.82 2.48
N MET A 80 10.52 8.13 2.55
CA MET A 80 11.87 8.69 2.40
C MET A 80 12.83 8.26 3.51
N HIS A 81 12.31 7.92 4.69
CA HIS A 81 13.09 7.42 5.84
C HIS A 81 13.34 5.91 5.80
N ALA A 82 12.62 5.19 4.94
CA ALA A 82 12.71 3.74 4.78
C ALA A 82 12.73 3.37 3.29
N VAL A 83 13.82 3.70 2.59
CA VAL A 83 13.97 3.53 1.13
C VAL A 83 13.80 2.07 0.69
N ASN A 84 14.19 1.10 1.53
CA ASN A 84 13.80 -0.30 1.37
C ASN A 84 12.83 -0.67 2.50
N PRO A 85 11.53 -0.35 2.38
CA PRO A 85 10.56 -0.58 3.45
C PRO A 85 10.35 -2.07 3.71
N THR A 86 10.57 -2.94 2.73
CA THR A 86 10.52 -4.40 2.91
C THR A 86 11.59 -4.88 3.87
N ARG A 87 12.81 -4.38 3.71
CA ARG A 87 13.92 -4.71 4.61
C ARG A 87 13.64 -4.24 6.04
N VAL A 88 13.15 -3.01 6.19
CA VAL A 88 12.78 -2.47 7.49
C VAL A 88 11.68 -3.31 8.12
N ALA A 89 10.61 -3.61 7.39
CA ALA A 89 9.51 -4.44 7.86
C ALA A 89 9.96 -5.86 8.27
N ALA A 90 10.81 -6.49 7.47
CA ALA A 90 11.31 -7.84 7.74
C ALA A 90 12.09 -7.89 9.07
N VAL A 91 13.06 -6.99 9.26
CA VAL A 91 13.92 -6.97 10.45
C VAL A 91 13.16 -6.51 11.69
N THR A 92 12.38 -5.42 11.60
CA THR A 92 11.59 -4.91 12.73
C THR A 92 10.43 -5.83 13.10
N GLY A 93 9.96 -6.64 12.15
CA GLY A 93 9.00 -7.71 12.35
C GLY A 93 9.57 -8.91 13.10
N GLY A 94 10.90 -9.08 13.10
CA GLY A 94 11.59 -10.12 13.86
C GLY A 94 12.26 -11.22 13.00
N LEU A 95 12.28 -11.09 11.68
CA LEU A 95 13.07 -12.01 10.86
C LEU A 95 14.58 -11.75 11.02
N PRO A 96 15.41 -12.81 10.95
CA PRO A 96 16.86 -12.67 10.97
C PRO A 96 17.37 -11.69 9.91
N ALA A 97 18.31 -10.84 10.29
CA ALA A 97 18.92 -9.88 9.38
C ALA A 97 19.71 -10.53 8.23
N THR A 98 19.96 -11.82 8.29
CA THR A 98 20.61 -12.61 7.24
C THR A 98 19.65 -12.96 6.09
N ILE A 99 18.33 -12.90 6.30
CA ILE A 99 17.35 -13.16 5.24
C ILE A 99 17.29 -11.94 4.31
N PRO A 100 17.56 -12.12 3.00
CA PRO A 100 17.45 -11.04 2.02
C PRO A 100 16.02 -10.48 1.95
N ALA A 101 15.90 -9.17 1.79
CA ALA A 101 14.60 -8.52 1.66
C ALA A 101 14.67 -7.36 0.68
N ASP A 102 13.89 -7.43 -0.39
CA ASP A 102 13.89 -6.49 -1.50
C ASP A 102 12.52 -5.87 -1.71
N THR A 103 12.48 -4.62 -2.15
CA THR A 103 11.23 -3.92 -2.49
C THR A 103 11.07 -3.83 -4.00
N VAL A 104 9.97 -4.35 -4.53
CA VAL A 104 9.56 -4.13 -5.91
C VAL A 104 9.00 -2.72 -6.03
N ALA A 105 9.65 -1.91 -6.85
CA ALA A 105 9.27 -0.53 -7.12
C ALA A 105 8.98 -0.31 -8.61
N GLY A 106 8.31 0.80 -8.95
CA GLY A 106 8.09 1.22 -10.33
C GLY A 106 7.01 0.46 -11.10
N LYS A 107 6.20 -0.38 -10.41
CA LYS A 107 5.01 -1.03 -10.98
C LYS A 107 3.70 -0.43 -10.46
N ASN A 108 3.79 0.65 -9.69
CA ASN A 108 2.66 1.37 -9.11
C ASN A 108 1.67 0.40 -8.42
N CYS A 109 0.37 0.54 -8.65
CA CYS A 109 -0.66 -0.31 -8.05
C CYS A 109 -0.51 -1.81 -8.38
N GLY A 110 0.24 -2.18 -9.42
CA GLY A 110 0.58 -3.56 -9.80
C GLY A 110 1.76 -4.16 -9.03
N SER A 111 2.42 -3.40 -8.13
CA SER A 111 3.65 -3.86 -7.45
C SER A 111 3.42 -5.11 -6.60
N GLY A 112 2.26 -5.26 -5.95
CA GLY A 112 1.93 -6.43 -5.15
C GLY A 112 1.87 -7.72 -5.98
N VAL A 113 1.17 -7.67 -7.11
CA VAL A 113 1.11 -8.81 -8.05
C VAL A 113 2.49 -9.09 -8.65
N THR A 114 3.28 -8.05 -8.91
CA THR A 114 4.65 -8.19 -9.42
C THR A 114 5.57 -8.84 -8.38
N ALA A 115 5.42 -8.53 -7.09
CA ALA A 115 6.16 -9.21 -6.03
C ALA A 115 5.83 -10.71 -5.97
N LEU A 116 4.56 -11.09 -6.11
CA LEU A 116 4.14 -12.50 -6.22
C LEU A 116 4.73 -13.17 -7.48
N TYR A 117 4.70 -12.49 -8.61
CA TYR A 117 5.28 -13.00 -9.86
C TYR A 117 6.78 -13.23 -9.73
N TYR A 118 7.53 -12.26 -9.20
CA TYR A 118 8.98 -12.41 -8.97
C TYR A 118 9.31 -13.48 -7.94
N SER A 119 8.47 -13.64 -6.90
CA SER A 119 8.58 -14.75 -5.95
C SER A 119 8.45 -16.08 -6.66
N SER A 120 7.47 -16.21 -7.55
CA SER A 120 7.29 -17.42 -8.34
C SER A 120 8.47 -17.72 -9.27
N LEU A 121 9.07 -16.69 -9.86
CA LEU A 121 10.26 -16.85 -10.69
C LEU A 121 11.46 -17.34 -9.89
N ARG A 122 11.72 -16.79 -8.71
CA ARG A 122 12.82 -17.23 -7.83
C ARG A 122 12.67 -18.71 -7.44
N ILE A 123 11.45 -19.16 -7.16
CA ILE A 123 11.20 -20.56 -6.84
C ILE A 123 11.40 -21.45 -8.08
N ARG A 124 10.88 -21.03 -9.23
CA ARG A 124 11.02 -21.77 -10.49
C ARG A 124 12.47 -21.92 -10.96
N SER A 125 13.28 -20.86 -10.77
CA SER A 125 14.72 -20.90 -11.11
C SER A 125 15.56 -21.69 -10.11
N GLY A 126 15.02 -22.03 -8.93
CA GLY A 126 15.77 -22.69 -7.87
C GLY A 126 16.59 -21.75 -7.00
N ASP A 127 16.42 -20.42 -7.13
CA ASP A 127 17.10 -19.42 -6.28
C ASP A 127 16.53 -19.40 -4.85
N ALA A 128 15.31 -19.89 -4.66
CA ALA A 128 14.65 -19.99 -3.37
C ALA A 128 13.68 -21.19 -3.37
N ASP A 129 13.42 -21.75 -2.20
CA ASP A 129 12.39 -22.76 -1.99
C ASP A 129 11.13 -22.14 -1.40
N THR A 130 11.29 -21.12 -0.56
CA THR A 130 10.19 -20.43 0.11
C THR A 130 10.40 -18.92 0.11
N VAL A 131 9.44 -18.18 -0.41
CA VAL A 131 9.48 -16.71 -0.47
C VAL A 131 8.30 -16.11 0.29
N LEU A 132 8.57 -15.16 1.16
CA LEU A 132 7.55 -14.33 1.78
C LEU A 132 7.26 -13.11 0.88
N ALA A 133 6.12 -13.10 0.22
CA ALA A 133 5.67 -11.94 -0.54
C ALA A 133 4.80 -11.03 0.32
N ILE A 134 5.15 -9.75 0.46
CA ILE A 134 4.38 -8.77 1.23
C ILE A 134 4.05 -7.52 0.42
N GLY A 135 2.86 -6.96 0.64
CA GLY A 135 2.48 -5.63 0.16
C GLY A 135 2.23 -4.71 1.34
N MET A 136 2.64 -3.46 1.27
CA MET A 136 2.40 -2.48 2.32
C MET A 136 2.17 -1.10 1.71
N GLU A 137 1.19 -0.34 2.25
CA GLU A 137 0.93 1.02 1.83
C GLU A 137 0.30 1.84 2.95
N ALA A 138 0.73 3.08 3.12
CA ALA A 138 0.21 4.01 4.10
C ALA A 138 -0.10 5.36 3.45
N MET A 139 -1.27 5.45 2.79
CA MET A 139 -1.70 6.64 2.05
C MET A 139 -1.71 7.90 2.92
N SER A 140 -2.04 7.77 4.21
CA SER A 140 -2.06 8.87 5.17
C SER A 140 -0.67 9.46 5.48
N ARG A 141 0.40 8.71 5.16
CA ARG A 141 1.79 9.09 5.47
C ARG A 141 2.54 9.65 4.28
N ILE A 142 1.86 9.80 3.13
CA ILE A 142 2.46 10.41 1.94
C ILE A 142 2.69 11.90 2.21
N PRO A 143 3.94 12.39 2.10
CA PRO A 143 4.30 13.74 2.48
C PRO A 143 3.79 14.80 1.49
N LEU A 144 3.74 16.04 1.96
CA LEU A 144 3.62 17.20 1.08
C LEU A 144 4.97 17.45 0.38
N VAL A 145 4.92 17.76 -0.91
CA VAL A 145 6.09 18.12 -1.71
C VAL A 145 6.11 19.63 -1.92
N TYR A 146 7.18 20.26 -1.50
CA TYR A 146 7.37 21.70 -1.68
C TYR A 146 8.07 22.03 -2.99
N ASP A 147 7.77 23.23 -3.54
CA ASP A 147 8.52 23.79 -4.65
C ASP A 147 10.03 23.84 -4.33
N ARG A 148 10.85 23.66 -5.35
CA ARG A 148 12.30 23.63 -5.20
C ARG A 148 12.85 24.87 -4.49
N THR A 149 12.27 26.03 -4.76
CA THR A 149 12.70 27.30 -4.12
C THR A 149 12.47 27.29 -2.61
N VAL A 150 11.34 26.72 -2.17
CA VAL A 150 11.03 26.58 -0.73
C VAL A 150 11.93 25.51 -0.11
N ALA A 151 12.12 24.38 -0.80
CA ALA A 151 12.99 23.30 -0.33
C ALA A 151 14.45 23.78 -0.16
N ASP A 152 14.99 24.52 -1.12
CA ASP A 152 16.36 25.07 -1.04
C ASP A 152 16.53 26.03 0.15
N LEU A 153 15.52 26.86 0.45
CA LEU A 153 15.56 27.75 1.62
C LEU A 153 15.51 26.96 2.93
N LEU A 154 14.70 25.91 2.99
CA LEU A 154 14.65 25.00 4.16
C LEU A 154 15.99 24.32 4.39
N LEU A 155 16.61 23.81 3.31
CA LEU A 155 17.94 23.20 3.37
C LEU A 155 19.03 24.20 3.79
N HIS A 156 18.97 25.45 3.28
CA HIS A 156 19.88 26.51 3.69
C HIS A 156 19.73 26.85 5.18
N TYR A 157 18.48 26.98 5.65
CA TYR A 157 18.19 27.18 7.06
C TYR A 157 18.73 26.04 7.94
N GLY A 158 18.52 24.79 7.54
CA GLY A 158 19.04 23.61 8.26
C GLY A 158 20.57 23.55 8.34
N LYS A 159 21.28 24.13 7.36
CA LYS A 159 22.75 24.21 7.31
C LYS A 159 23.32 25.46 8.01
N ALA A 160 22.50 26.43 8.37
CA ALA A 160 22.91 27.67 8.99
C ALA A 160 23.58 27.45 10.36
N ARG A 161 24.82 27.93 10.50
CA ARG A 161 25.63 27.77 11.73
C ARG A 161 25.55 28.98 12.63
N THR A 162 25.27 30.15 12.09
CA THR A 162 25.23 31.42 12.84
C THR A 162 23.79 31.89 13.03
N PHE A 163 23.56 32.66 14.09
CA PHE A 163 22.25 33.30 14.35
C PHE A 163 21.82 34.20 13.19
N ARG A 164 22.76 34.95 12.60
CA ARG A 164 22.51 35.84 11.47
C ARG A 164 22.04 35.08 10.22
N GLU A 165 22.66 33.92 9.90
CA GLU A 165 22.22 33.07 8.79
C GLU A 165 20.83 32.50 9.04
N ARG A 166 20.54 32.08 10.27
CA ARG A 166 19.22 31.56 10.64
C ARG A 166 18.13 32.60 10.49
N THR A 167 18.35 33.80 11.00
CA THR A 167 17.38 34.92 10.87
C THR A 167 17.17 35.31 9.41
N ALA A 168 18.24 35.40 8.61
CA ALA A 168 18.14 35.70 7.19
C ALA A 168 17.35 34.58 6.44
N GLY A 169 17.57 33.33 6.77
CA GLY A 169 16.82 32.19 6.22
C GLY A 169 15.33 32.25 6.54
N VAL A 170 14.97 32.56 7.80
CA VAL A 170 13.56 32.70 8.20
C VAL A 170 12.89 33.86 7.47
N VAL A 171 13.54 35.03 7.41
CA VAL A 171 13.02 36.22 6.70
C VAL A 171 12.79 35.93 5.21
N ALA A 172 13.66 35.14 4.59
CA ALA A 172 13.50 34.76 3.19
C ALA A 172 12.42 33.68 2.97
N LEU A 173 12.20 32.78 3.95
CA LEU A 173 11.28 31.65 3.88
C LEU A 173 9.83 32.05 4.11
N ILE A 174 9.56 32.89 5.14
CA ILE A 174 8.19 33.26 5.55
C ILE A 174 7.35 33.82 4.39
N PRO A 175 7.81 34.80 3.58
CA PRO A 175 7.01 35.34 2.48
C PRO A 175 6.67 34.29 1.42
N LYS A 176 7.54 33.29 1.23
CA LYS A 176 7.31 32.21 0.26
C LYS A 176 6.31 31.18 0.77
N LEU A 177 6.40 30.82 2.06
CA LEU A 177 5.41 29.95 2.70
C LEU A 177 4.02 30.60 2.76
N LEU A 178 3.94 31.92 2.91
CA LEU A 178 2.67 32.65 2.90
C LEU A 178 2.11 32.86 1.48
N ASN A 179 2.96 32.82 0.44
CA ASN A 179 2.52 32.98 -0.95
C ASN A 179 2.15 31.64 -1.57
N LEU A 180 1.10 31.01 -1.06
CA LEU A 180 0.60 29.71 -1.54
C LEU A 180 0.14 29.72 -3.01
N LYS A 181 -0.17 30.88 -3.59
CA LYS A 181 -0.50 30.98 -5.03
C LYS A 181 0.72 30.77 -5.91
N ARG A 182 1.89 31.25 -5.49
CA ARG A 182 3.14 31.12 -6.27
C ARG A 182 3.94 29.84 -5.93
N TYR A 183 3.86 29.40 -4.68
CA TYR A 183 4.59 28.24 -4.16
C TYR A 183 3.64 27.28 -3.44
N PRO A 184 2.62 26.72 -4.13
CA PRO A 184 1.69 25.80 -3.50
C PRO A 184 2.42 24.53 -3.07
N PRO A 185 2.23 24.07 -1.83
CA PRO A 185 2.65 22.73 -1.47
C PRO A 185 1.81 21.73 -2.30
N ARG A 186 2.48 20.78 -2.93
CA ARG A 186 1.80 19.72 -3.68
C ARG A 186 1.49 18.56 -2.74
N VAL A 187 0.26 18.08 -2.77
CA VAL A 187 -0.11 16.87 -2.08
C VAL A 187 0.55 15.70 -2.80
N GLY A 188 1.50 15.03 -2.15
CA GLY A 188 2.28 13.96 -2.76
C GLY A 188 1.41 12.85 -3.32
N LEU A 189 0.31 12.52 -2.64
CA LEU A 189 -0.69 11.57 -3.11
C LEU A 189 -1.28 11.97 -4.48
N ILE A 190 -1.73 13.22 -4.64
CA ILE A 190 -2.30 13.70 -5.90
C ILE A 190 -1.24 13.67 -7.00
N SER A 191 -0.02 14.10 -6.69
CA SER A 191 1.09 14.06 -7.65
C SER A 191 1.42 12.63 -8.10
N GLY A 192 1.37 11.66 -7.19
CA GLY A 192 1.60 10.24 -7.50
C GLY A 192 0.46 9.59 -8.28
N LEU A 193 -0.77 10.12 -8.18
CA LEU A 193 -1.94 9.65 -8.92
C LEU A 193 -2.17 10.35 -10.26
N THR A 194 -1.36 11.38 -10.58
CA THR A 194 -1.44 12.12 -11.84
C THR A 194 -0.38 11.60 -12.80
N ASP A 195 -0.80 11.16 -13.98
CA ASP A 195 0.11 10.69 -15.02
C ASP A 195 0.86 11.89 -15.63
N PRO A 196 2.20 11.89 -15.62
CA PRO A 196 3.01 13.01 -16.13
C PRO A 196 2.99 13.11 -17.66
N MET A 197 2.52 12.10 -18.39
CA MET A 197 2.49 12.10 -19.86
C MET A 197 1.24 12.77 -20.40
N CYS A 198 0.10 12.60 -19.72
CA CYS A 198 -1.19 13.13 -20.17
C CYS A 198 -1.83 14.12 -19.17
N ASP A 199 -1.19 14.35 -18.02
CA ASP A 199 -1.65 15.23 -16.94
C ASP A 199 -3.05 14.86 -16.41
N LEU A 200 -3.40 13.58 -16.48
CA LEU A 200 -4.66 13.05 -15.99
C LEU A 200 -4.47 12.33 -14.66
N VAL A 201 -5.31 12.65 -13.69
CA VAL A 201 -5.43 11.86 -12.47
C VAL A 201 -6.18 10.56 -12.77
N MET A 202 -5.87 9.47 -12.06
CA MET A 202 -6.41 8.13 -12.33
C MET A 202 -7.94 8.07 -12.41
N GLY A 203 -8.66 8.90 -11.65
CA GLY A 203 -10.11 8.99 -11.74
C GLY A 203 -10.59 9.51 -13.09
N LEU A 204 -9.89 10.49 -13.69
CA LEU A 204 -10.23 10.98 -15.04
C LEU A 204 -9.95 9.95 -16.14
N THR A 205 -8.94 9.09 -15.96
CA THR A 205 -8.73 7.96 -16.89
C THR A 205 -9.87 6.95 -16.81
N ALA A 206 -10.42 6.70 -15.61
CA ALA A 206 -11.61 5.87 -15.45
C ALA A 206 -12.86 6.51 -16.10
N GLU A 207 -13.02 7.83 -15.97
CA GLU A 207 -14.10 8.56 -16.66
C GLU A 207 -13.98 8.47 -18.20
N ASN A 208 -12.76 8.46 -18.74
CA ASN A 208 -12.57 8.25 -20.18
C ASN A 208 -13.03 6.86 -20.63
N ILE A 209 -12.85 5.83 -19.78
CA ILE A 209 -13.35 4.47 -20.06
C ILE A 209 -14.89 4.46 -20.04
N SER A 210 -15.52 5.09 -19.05
CA SER A 210 -16.98 5.13 -18.97
C SER A 210 -17.63 5.91 -20.11
N LYS A 211 -16.89 6.84 -20.74
CA LYS A 211 -17.34 7.61 -21.91
C LYS A 211 -17.09 6.92 -23.24
N ASP A 212 -16.42 5.77 -23.27
CA ASP A 212 -16.22 5.01 -24.49
C ASP A 212 -17.55 4.35 -24.93
N PRO A 213 -18.14 4.76 -26.07
CA PRO A 213 -19.41 4.21 -26.51
C PRO A 213 -19.40 2.69 -26.77
N ALA A 214 -18.21 2.12 -26.98
CA ALA A 214 -18.06 0.68 -27.20
C ALA A 214 -18.23 -0.13 -25.90
N LEU A 215 -18.10 0.50 -24.74
CA LEU A 215 -18.19 -0.16 -23.44
C LEU A 215 -19.56 -0.01 -22.78
N ASP A 216 -20.33 1.02 -23.16
CA ASP A 216 -21.73 1.29 -22.70
C ASP A 216 -21.89 1.18 -21.17
N ILE A 217 -20.95 1.78 -20.42
CA ILE A 217 -20.95 1.75 -18.96
C ILE A 217 -21.78 2.90 -18.41
N THR A 218 -22.93 2.59 -17.82
CA THR A 218 -23.81 3.57 -17.23
C THR A 218 -23.47 3.89 -15.77
N ARG A 219 -24.00 4.98 -15.23
CA ARG A 219 -23.92 5.30 -13.81
C ARG A 219 -24.60 4.22 -12.96
N GLU A 220 -25.70 3.68 -13.42
CA GLU A 220 -26.43 2.61 -12.77
C GLU A 220 -25.59 1.32 -12.65
N ASP A 221 -24.79 0.99 -13.68
CA ASP A 221 -23.87 -0.14 -13.64
C ASP A 221 -22.77 0.05 -12.59
N GLN A 222 -22.20 1.25 -12.52
CA GLN A 222 -21.19 1.62 -11.53
C GLN A 222 -21.76 1.51 -10.10
N ASP A 223 -22.94 2.08 -9.86
CA ASP A 223 -23.63 2.02 -8.57
C ASP A 223 -23.98 0.58 -8.19
N ALA A 224 -24.49 -0.22 -9.12
CA ALA A 224 -24.82 -1.63 -8.90
C ALA A 224 -23.58 -2.45 -8.53
N PHE A 225 -22.45 -2.21 -9.20
CA PHE A 225 -21.17 -2.84 -8.87
C PHE A 225 -20.70 -2.46 -7.46
N ALA A 226 -20.76 -1.18 -7.11
CA ALA A 226 -20.38 -0.68 -5.79
C ALA A 226 -21.25 -1.27 -4.68
N VAL A 227 -22.57 -1.29 -4.86
CA VAL A 227 -23.53 -1.92 -3.93
C VAL A 227 -23.20 -3.39 -3.73
N ARG A 228 -22.96 -4.14 -4.82
CA ARG A 228 -22.60 -5.56 -4.78
C ARG A 228 -21.32 -5.78 -4.01
N SER A 229 -20.30 -4.96 -4.24
CA SER A 229 -19.00 -5.03 -3.56
C SER A 229 -19.15 -4.84 -2.05
N HIS A 230 -19.82 -3.78 -1.61
CA HIS A 230 -20.05 -3.52 -0.19
C HIS A 230 -20.87 -4.61 0.49
N ARG A 231 -21.96 -5.07 -0.13
CA ARG A 231 -22.81 -6.16 0.41
C ARG A 231 -22.03 -7.47 0.53
N ASN A 232 -21.20 -7.81 -0.46
CA ASN A 232 -20.39 -9.02 -0.39
C ASN A 232 -19.36 -8.95 0.75
N ALA A 233 -18.68 -7.81 0.91
CA ALA A 233 -17.74 -7.60 2.00
C ALA A 233 -18.43 -7.64 3.38
N ALA A 234 -19.58 -6.97 3.54
CA ALA A 234 -20.36 -7.00 4.77
C ALA A 234 -20.82 -8.42 5.12
N ARG A 235 -21.30 -9.19 4.13
CA ARG A 235 -21.68 -10.60 4.30
C ARG A 235 -20.50 -11.48 4.68
N ALA A 236 -19.32 -11.28 4.06
CA ALA A 236 -18.12 -12.01 4.40
C ALA A 236 -17.70 -11.79 5.84
N TRP A 237 -17.72 -10.55 6.32
CA TRP A 237 -17.48 -10.21 7.73
C TRP A 237 -18.50 -10.84 8.66
N LYS A 238 -19.80 -10.73 8.33
CA LYS A 238 -20.90 -11.31 9.14
C LYS A 238 -20.77 -12.83 9.28
N ASN A 239 -20.32 -13.50 8.23
CA ASN A 239 -20.18 -14.95 8.18
C ASN A 239 -18.81 -15.45 8.68
N GLY A 240 -17.93 -14.57 9.17
CA GLY A 240 -16.62 -14.92 9.69
C GLY A 240 -15.61 -15.38 8.63
N LEU A 241 -15.84 -15.09 7.32
CA LEU A 241 -14.96 -15.56 6.24
C LEU A 241 -13.56 -14.94 6.27
N PHE A 242 -13.38 -13.84 7.01
CA PHE A 242 -12.09 -13.18 7.16
C PHE A 242 -11.37 -13.52 8.48
N ALA A 243 -11.89 -14.46 9.27
CA ALA A 243 -11.37 -14.77 10.61
C ALA A 243 -9.89 -15.22 10.57
N ASP A 244 -9.53 -16.03 9.58
CA ASP A 244 -8.16 -16.54 9.42
C ASP A 244 -7.27 -15.64 8.53
N GLU A 245 -7.90 -14.70 7.79
CA GLU A 245 -7.22 -13.81 6.85
C GLU A 245 -6.81 -12.49 7.52
N VAL A 246 -7.71 -11.88 8.31
CA VAL A 246 -7.49 -10.56 8.89
C VAL A 246 -6.89 -10.67 10.28
N VAL A 247 -5.68 -10.15 10.44
CA VAL A 247 -4.95 -10.13 11.70
C VAL A 247 -5.19 -8.81 12.42
N PRO A 248 -5.79 -8.79 13.62
CA PRO A 248 -5.94 -7.58 14.40
C PRO A 248 -4.61 -6.92 14.70
N MET A 249 -4.52 -5.60 14.51
CA MET A 249 -3.30 -4.84 14.75
C MET A 249 -3.50 -3.86 15.90
N TYR A 250 -2.58 -3.87 16.89
CA TYR A 250 -2.54 -2.88 17.95
C TYR A 250 -2.00 -1.55 17.42
N VAL A 251 -2.73 -0.48 17.66
CA VAL A 251 -2.37 0.90 17.26
C VAL A 251 -2.08 1.71 18.54
N PRO A 252 -0.80 2.00 18.84
CA PRO A 252 -0.40 2.67 20.08
C PRO A 252 -1.10 4.02 20.29
N GLU A 253 -1.24 4.82 19.25
CA GLU A 253 -1.84 6.16 19.29
C GLU A 253 -3.32 6.12 19.68
N ARG A 254 -3.97 4.99 19.46
CA ARG A 254 -5.37 4.74 19.84
C ARG A 254 -5.50 3.93 21.14
N SER A 255 -4.41 3.37 21.63
CA SER A 255 -4.40 2.42 22.73
C SER A 255 -5.40 1.26 22.55
N ALA A 256 -5.60 0.82 21.29
CA ALA A 256 -6.61 -0.17 20.92
C ALA A 256 -6.17 -1.05 19.74
N TYR A 257 -6.81 -2.23 19.65
CA TYR A 257 -6.69 -3.07 18.46
C TYR A 257 -7.68 -2.62 17.39
N VAL A 258 -7.19 -2.53 16.16
CA VAL A 258 -7.99 -2.44 14.94
C VAL A 258 -8.11 -3.86 14.39
N ALA A 259 -9.33 -4.38 14.34
CA ALA A 259 -9.58 -5.78 13.98
C ALA A 259 -10.48 -5.94 12.74
N ARG A 260 -10.96 -4.84 12.15
CA ARG A 260 -11.93 -4.88 11.06
C ARG A 260 -11.67 -3.79 10.03
N ASP A 261 -11.99 -4.12 8.77
CA ASP A 261 -12.00 -3.15 7.68
C ASP A 261 -13.03 -2.05 7.95
N ASN A 262 -12.64 -0.78 7.84
CA ASN A 262 -13.50 0.35 8.16
C ASN A 262 -14.12 1.05 6.93
N GLY A 263 -13.84 0.53 5.72
CA GLY A 263 -14.31 1.09 4.46
C GLY A 263 -15.67 0.57 4.00
N ILE A 264 -16.23 -0.43 4.66
CA ILE A 264 -17.43 -1.14 4.22
C ILE A 264 -18.68 -0.37 4.65
N ARG A 265 -19.59 -0.12 3.71
CA ARG A 265 -20.93 0.40 3.99
C ARG A 265 -21.88 -0.77 4.13
N GLU A 266 -22.34 -1.05 5.33
CA GLU A 266 -23.24 -2.18 5.62
C GLU A 266 -24.67 -1.92 5.10
N ASP A 267 -25.05 -0.64 4.99
CA ASP A 267 -26.33 -0.13 4.50
C ASP A 267 -26.35 0.07 2.96
N ALA A 268 -25.36 -0.44 2.25
CA ALA A 268 -25.22 -0.24 0.80
C ALA A 268 -26.48 -0.66 0.02
N SER A 269 -27.08 0.26 -0.69
CA SER A 269 -28.27 0.06 -1.50
C SER A 269 -28.22 0.95 -2.75
N ALA A 270 -29.05 0.67 -3.75
CA ALA A 270 -29.15 1.51 -4.93
C ALA A 270 -29.50 2.97 -4.57
N GLN A 271 -30.32 3.17 -3.51
CA GLN A 271 -30.68 4.51 -3.06
C GLN A 271 -29.49 5.25 -2.45
N THR A 272 -28.73 4.60 -1.54
CA THR A 272 -27.59 5.24 -0.86
C THR A 272 -26.47 5.61 -1.83
N PHE A 273 -26.32 4.89 -2.96
CA PHE A 273 -25.32 5.19 -3.98
C PHE A 273 -25.80 6.21 -5.01
N ARG A 274 -27.08 6.23 -5.34
CA ARG A 274 -27.65 7.27 -6.22
C ARG A 274 -27.39 8.69 -5.72
N ASP A 275 -27.38 8.87 -4.39
CA ASP A 275 -27.17 10.17 -3.77
C ASP A 275 -25.68 10.55 -3.65
N VAL A 276 -24.76 9.63 -4.00
CA VAL A 276 -23.30 9.91 -4.00
C VAL A 276 -22.96 10.80 -5.20
N LYS A 277 -22.39 11.97 -4.89
CA LYS A 277 -21.98 12.92 -5.93
C LYS A 277 -20.73 12.41 -6.66
N PRO A 278 -20.69 12.52 -8.00
CA PRO A 278 -19.49 12.25 -8.78
C PRO A 278 -18.32 13.15 -8.33
N VAL A 279 -17.12 12.61 -8.31
CA VAL A 279 -15.92 13.34 -7.85
C VAL A 279 -15.18 13.97 -9.03
N PHE A 280 -15.03 13.26 -10.12
CA PHE A 280 -14.22 13.67 -11.28
C PHE A 280 -15.07 14.35 -12.37
N ASP A 281 -15.98 13.64 -12.99
CA ASP A 281 -16.98 14.26 -13.87
C ASP A 281 -18.26 14.57 -13.08
N ARG A 282 -18.43 15.83 -12.70
CA ARG A 282 -19.54 16.26 -11.85
C ARG A 282 -20.91 16.20 -12.51
N HIS A 283 -20.95 16.03 -13.82
CA HIS A 283 -22.20 16.02 -14.60
C HIS A 283 -22.63 14.62 -15.00
N ASN A 284 -21.68 13.78 -15.41
CA ASN A 284 -21.96 12.48 -16.04
C ASN A 284 -21.17 11.31 -15.42
N GLY A 285 -20.41 11.54 -14.36
CA GLY A 285 -19.60 10.52 -13.71
C GLY A 285 -20.36 9.67 -12.68
#